data_9dbcf906d7edf70b67e67334f562f098
#
_entry.id   9dbcf906d7edf70b67e67334f562f098
#
_cell.length_a   1.000
_cell.length_b   1.000
_cell.length_c   1.000
_cell.angle_alpha   90.00
_cell.angle_beta   90.00
_cell.angle_gamma   90.00
#
_symmetry.space_group_name_H-M   'P 1'
#
loop_
_entity.id
_entity.type
_entity.pdbx_description
1 polymer ?
#
loop_
_entity_poly.entity_id
_entity_poly.type
_entity_poly.pdbx_seq_one_letter_code
_entity_poly.pdbx_strand_id
1 'polypeptide(L)'
;MTARDDVMNVHSSIENTAPVVTVKVDPVLAAAEGLTASQIGSQVKQMMDGEEVTTLDVDGREVSVMAEYPEDEYRTVSQMKDIILSKPSGGYVALTDVAEIYYKDSPASISKTDKAYEITITADYTGGNVQSAIDSEVINPNLSGTIKRGVNSMNRMMQEEFAALYQAIAGAVFLVF
;
A
#
# COMPACT_ATOMS: atom_id res chain seq x y z
N MET A 1 12.48 5.20 -19.63
CA MET A 1 13.60 6.12 -19.30
C MET A 1 14.74 5.78 -20.22
N THR A 2 15.14 6.71 -21.06
CA THR A 2 16.35 6.56 -21.87
C THR A 2 17.52 6.48 -20.89
N ALA A 3 18.30 5.40 -20.97
CA ALA A 3 19.45 5.22 -20.10
C ALA A 3 20.44 6.38 -20.33
N ARG A 4 20.65 7.18 -19.30
CA ARG A 4 21.74 8.18 -19.27
C ARG A 4 22.96 7.47 -18.67
N ASP A 5 24.11 7.64 -19.29
CA ASP A 5 25.35 6.99 -18.82
C ASP A 5 25.86 7.57 -17.49
N ASP A 6 25.36 8.74 -17.08
CA ASP A 6 25.71 9.44 -15.87
C ASP A 6 24.76 9.15 -14.68
N VAL A 7 23.73 8.32 -14.88
CA VAL A 7 22.76 7.90 -13.86
C VAL A 7 22.73 6.39 -13.73
N MET A 8 22.92 5.89 -12.52
CA MET A 8 22.97 4.45 -12.22
C MET A 8 22.06 4.11 -11.05
N ASN A 9 21.77 2.83 -10.87
CA ASN A 9 21.03 2.29 -9.71
C ASN A 9 19.71 3.03 -9.45
N VAL A 10 18.91 3.21 -10.49
CA VAL A 10 17.58 3.84 -10.35
C VAL A 10 16.62 2.86 -9.70
N HIS A 11 16.13 3.20 -8.51
CA HIS A 11 15.16 2.43 -7.75
C HIS A 11 13.91 3.24 -7.47
N SER A 12 12.76 2.57 -7.53
CA SER A 12 11.46 3.15 -7.19
C SER A 12 10.87 2.46 -5.97
N SER A 13 10.24 3.21 -5.07
CA SER A 13 9.55 2.64 -3.89
C SER A 13 8.41 1.67 -4.25
N ILE A 14 7.94 1.68 -5.50
CA ILE A 14 6.90 0.76 -6.01
C ILE A 14 7.48 -0.40 -6.82
N GLU A 15 8.79 -0.52 -6.94
CA GLU A 15 9.46 -1.55 -7.75
C GLU A 15 9.38 -2.93 -7.10
N ASN A 16 9.36 -2.97 -5.76
CA ASN A 16 9.17 -4.19 -4.99
C ASN A 16 7.68 -4.55 -4.99
N THR A 17 7.24 -5.27 -6.01
CA THR A 17 5.90 -5.82 -6.07
C THR A 17 5.89 -7.24 -5.53
N ALA A 18 4.85 -7.56 -4.75
CA ALA A 18 4.55 -8.93 -4.35
C ALA A 18 3.25 -9.37 -5.04
N PRO A 19 3.17 -10.62 -5.50
CA PRO A 19 1.92 -11.15 -6.00
C PRO A 19 0.91 -11.24 -4.84
N VAL A 20 -0.23 -10.59 -5.02
CA VAL A 20 -1.34 -10.60 -4.07
C VAL A 20 -2.54 -11.24 -4.75
N VAL A 21 -3.21 -12.16 -4.06
CA VAL A 21 -4.49 -12.67 -4.51
C VAL A 21 -5.56 -11.62 -4.23
N THR A 22 -6.26 -11.22 -5.27
CA THR A 22 -7.33 -10.22 -5.18
C THR A 22 -8.67 -10.90 -5.38
N VAL A 23 -9.57 -10.71 -4.44
CA VAL A 23 -10.99 -11.08 -4.55
C VAL A 23 -11.76 -9.80 -4.86
N LYS A 24 -12.16 -9.66 -6.11
CA LYS A 24 -12.92 -8.50 -6.59
C LYS A 24 -14.40 -8.84 -6.59
N VAL A 25 -15.12 -8.36 -5.60
CA VAL A 25 -16.56 -8.60 -5.46
C VAL A 25 -17.33 -7.80 -6.51
N ASP A 26 -18.27 -8.47 -7.21
CA ASP A 26 -19.26 -7.79 -8.03
C ASP A 26 -20.45 -7.36 -7.13
N PRO A 27 -20.70 -6.05 -6.97
CA PRO A 27 -21.72 -5.58 -6.05
C PRO A 27 -23.15 -5.94 -6.48
N VAL A 28 -23.38 -6.12 -7.78
CA VAL A 28 -24.72 -6.46 -8.31
C VAL A 28 -25.04 -7.94 -8.05
N LEU A 29 -24.08 -8.82 -8.37
CA LEU A 29 -24.23 -10.26 -8.12
C LEU A 29 -24.29 -10.55 -6.61
N ALA A 30 -23.44 -9.92 -5.81
CA ALA A 30 -23.47 -10.07 -4.35
C ALA A 30 -24.83 -9.62 -3.76
N ALA A 31 -25.35 -8.48 -4.19
CA ALA A 31 -26.65 -7.97 -3.72
C ALA A 31 -27.81 -8.88 -4.14
N ALA A 32 -27.76 -9.49 -5.32
CA ALA A 32 -28.76 -10.45 -5.77
C ALA A 32 -28.85 -11.70 -4.86
N GLU A 33 -27.71 -12.10 -4.29
CA GLU A 33 -27.62 -13.19 -3.31
C GLU A 33 -27.82 -12.73 -1.84
N GLY A 34 -28.11 -11.44 -1.64
CA GLY A 34 -28.32 -10.84 -0.32
C GLY A 34 -27.03 -10.65 0.49
N LEU A 35 -25.89 -10.62 -0.19
CA LEU A 35 -24.56 -10.45 0.42
C LEU A 35 -24.01 -9.04 0.16
N THR A 36 -23.24 -8.56 1.11
CA THR A 36 -22.42 -7.34 0.96
C THR A 36 -20.94 -7.70 0.78
N ALA A 37 -20.16 -6.81 0.17
CA ALA A 37 -18.73 -7.02 0.03
C ALA A 37 -18.02 -7.21 1.39
N SER A 38 -18.50 -6.54 2.44
CA SER A 38 -17.98 -6.71 3.80
C SER A 38 -18.24 -8.11 4.36
N GLN A 39 -19.45 -8.65 4.19
CA GLN A 39 -19.79 -10.00 4.63
C GLN A 39 -18.98 -11.06 3.88
N ILE A 40 -18.80 -10.90 2.56
CA ILE A 40 -17.96 -11.78 1.75
C ILE A 40 -16.53 -11.74 2.25
N GLY A 41 -15.96 -10.53 2.45
CA GLY A 41 -14.60 -10.37 2.96
C GLY A 41 -14.40 -10.99 4.34
N SER A 42 -15.38 -10.85 5.24
CA SER A 42 -15.32 -11.45 6.58
C SER A 42 -15.34 -12.96 6.52
N GLN A 43 -16.21 -13.57 5.68
CA GLN A 43 -16.28 -15.02 5.55
C GLN A 43 -14.99 -15.59 4.93
N VAL A 44 -14.45 -14.94 3.89
CA VAL A 44 -13.18 -15.35 3.29
C VAL A 44 -12.03 -15.25 4.30
N LYS A 45 -11.97 -14.16 5.07
CA LYS A 45 -10.97 -13.98 6.12
C LYS A 45 -11.08 -15.08 7.18
N GLN A 46 -12.28 -15.38 7.65
CA GLN A 46 -12.54 -16.42 8.67
C GLN A 46 -12.08 -17.80 8.19
N MET A 47 -12.28 -18.12 6.92
CA MET A 47 -11.82 -19.39 6.33
C MET A 47 -10.29 -19.47 6.22
N MET A 48 -9.61 -18.32 6.01
CA MET A 48 -8.16 -18.29 5.84
C MET A 48 -7.40 -18.18 7.16
N ASP A 49 -7.91 -17.40 8.11
CA ASP A 49 -7.22 -17.08 9.37
C ASP A 49 -7.75 -17.90 10.54
N GLY A 50 -8.89 -18.60 10.37
CA GLY A 50 -9.63 -19.21 11.46
C GLY A 50 -10.40 -18.18 12.31
N GLU A 51 -11.07 -18.67 13.32
CA GLU A 51 -11.85 -17.87 14.27
C GLU A 51 -11.62 -18.33 15.70
N GLU A 52 -11.47 -17.39 16.61
CA GLU A 52 -11.49 -17.68 18.05
C GLU A 52 -12.93 -17.96 18.47
N VAL A 53 -13.21 -19.22 18.81
CA VAL A 53 -14.58 -19.67 19.12
C VAL A 53 -14.94 -19.54 20.59
N THR A 54 -13.95 -19.67 21.48
CA THR A 54 -14.13 -19.53 22.93
C THR A 54 -12.79 -19.44 23.64
N THR A 55 -12.84 -19.16 24.95
CA THR A 55 -11.70 -19.31 25.87
C THR A 55 -11.98 -20.39 26.89
N LEU A 56 -10.94 -21.15 27.28
CA LEU A 56 -10.99 -22.14 28.33
C LEU A 56 -10.07 -21.69 29.48
N ASP A 57 -10.51 -21.95 30.71
CA ASP A 57 -9.63 -21.84 31.89
C ASP A 57 -8.88 -23.16 32.07
N VAL A 58 -7.56 -23.11 31.92
CA VAL A 58 -6.67 -24.23 32.14
C VAL A 58 -5.70 -23.83 33.25
N ASP A 59 -5.85 -24.42 34.41
CA ASP A 59 -5.01 -24.16 35.60
C ASP A 59 -4.94 -22.68 36.02
N GLY A 60 -6.08 -21.96 35.93
CA GLY A 60 -6.18 -20.53 36.25
C GLY A 60 -5.61 -19.60 35.17
N ARG A 61 -5.45 -20.08 33.93
CA ARG A 61 -5.06 -19.31 32.78
C ARG A 61 -6.11 -19.40 31.68
N GLU A 62 -6.51 -18.25 31.14
CA GLU A 62 -7.37 -18.22 29.96
C GLU A 62 -6.55 -18.62 28.72
N VAL A 63 -7.03 -19.65 28.02
CA VAL A 63 -6.45 -20.15 26.76
C VAL A 63 -7.50 -20.04 25.68
N SER A 64 -7.18 -19.31 24.60
CA SER A 64 -8.06 -19.18 23.44
C SER A 64 -8.15 -20.49 22.67
N VAL A 65 -9.37 -20.84 22.27
CA VAL A 65 -9.64 -21.97 21.36
C VAL A 65 -9.88 -21.42 19.97
N MET A 66 -8.99 -21.77 19.04
CA MET A 66 -9.10 -21.41 17.64
C MET A 66 -9.72 -22.54 16.83
N ALA A 67 -10.68 -22.23 15.97
CA ALA A 67 -11.17 -23.12 14.93
C ALA A 67 -10.60 -22.66 13.59
N GLU A 68 -9.84 -23.51 12.95
CA GLU A 68 -9.19 -23.21 11.67
C GLU A 68 -9.27 -24.40 10.72
N TYR A 69 -9.21 -24.13 9.42
CA TYR A 69 -9.06 -25.17 8.42
C TYR A 69 -7.60 -25.67 8.40
N PRO A 70 -7.33 -26.86 7.85
CA PRO A 70 -5.95 -27.34 7.66
C PRO A 70 -5.08 -26.32 6.95
N GLU A 71 -3.80 -26.21 7.33
CA GLU A 71 -2.86 -25.19 6.84
C GLU A 71 -2.67 -25.22 5.30
N ASP A 72 -2.94 -26.35 4.64
CA ASP A 72 -2.83 -26.55 3.21
C ASP A 72 -4.13 -26.23 2.44
N GLU A 73 -5.24 -25.94 3.12
CA GLU A 73 -6.49 -25.52 2.51
C GLU A 73 -6.55 -24.01 2.29
N TYR A 74 -7.23 -23.59 1.22
CA TYR A 74 -7.45 -22.17 0.83
C TYR A 74 -6.19 -21.31 0.66
N ARG A 75 -5.03 -21.94 0.40
CA ARG A 75 -3.73 -21.25 0.18
C ARG A 75 -3.45 -20.92 -1.27
N THR A 76 -4.18 -21.49 -2.20
CA THR A 76 -4.02 -21.26 -3.64
C THR A 76 -5.26 -20.62 -4.24
N VAL A 77 -5.10 -19.88 -5.36
CA VAL A 77 -6.24 -19.29 -6.09
C VAL A 77 -7.23 -20.38 -6.54
N SER A 78 -6.75 -21.58 -6.87
CA SER A 78 -7.62 -22.68 -7.25
C SER A 78 -8.53 -23.09 -6.08
N GLN A 79 -7.97 -23.30 -4.90
CA GLN A 79 -8.72 -23.65 -3.70
C GLN A 79 -9.66 -22.53 -3.23
N MET A 80 -9.25 -21.26 -3.41
CA MET A 80 -10.11 -20.12 -3.09
C MET A 80 -11.37 -20.06 -3.98
N LYS A 81 -11.32 -20.61 -5.18
CA LYS A 81 -12.49 -20.71 -6.06
C LYS A 81 -13.53 -21.69 -5.55
N ASP A 82 -13.13 -22.64 -4.72
CA ASP A 82 -14.00 -23.65 -4.13
C ASP A 82 -14.66 -23.15 -2.82
N ILE A 83 -14.38 -21.92 -2.39
CA ILE A 83 -14.99 -21.30 -1.21
C ILE A 83 -16.49 -21.15 -1.43
N ILE A 84 -17.24 -21.62 -0.45
CA ILE A 84 -18.70 -21.52 -0.39
C ILE A 84 -19.08 -20.57 0.72
N LEU A 85 -19.85 -19.54 0.35
CA LEU A 85 -20.33 -18.50 1.26
C LEU A 85 -21.72 -18.84 1.77
N SER A 86 -21.98 -18.57 3.05
CA SER A 86 -23.32 -18.67 3.62
C SER A 86 -24.11 -17.38 3.39
N LYS A 87 -25.40 -17.52 2.99
CA LYS A 87 -26.30 -16.39 2.76
C LYS A 87 -27.10 -16.06 4.02
N PRO A 88 -27.34 -14.77 4.32
CA PRO A 88 -28.18 -14.36 5.45
C PRO A 88 -29.63 -14.89 5.35
N SER A 89 -30.13 -15.09 4.12
CA SER A 89 -31.46 -15.65 3.86
C SER A 89 -31.54 -17.18 4.01
N GLY A 90 -30.44 -17.83 4.31
CA GLY A 90 -30.27 -19.28 4.29
C GLY A 90 -29.78 -19.80 2.95
N GLY A 91 -29.07 -20.94 2.97
CA GLY A 91 -28.44 -21.54 1.81
C GLY A 91 -27.03 -21.01 1.57
N TYR A 92 -26.46 -21.37 0.41
CA TYR A 92 -25.05 -21.16 0.09
C TYR A 92 -24.91 -20.63 -1.34
N VAL A 93 -23.79 -19.97 -1.61
CA VAL A 93 -23.38 -19.49 -2.94
C VAL A 93 -21.86 -19.63 -3.09
N ALA A 94 -21.38 -20.01 -4.26
CA ALA A 94 -19.94 -20.07 -4.51
C ALA A 94 -19.32 -18.66 -4.57
N LEU A 95 -18.13 -18.49 -4.04
CA LEU A 95 -17.41 -17.20 -4.10
C LEU A 95 -17.23 -16.73 -5.55
N THR A 96 -17.01 -17.67 -6.48
CA THR A 96 -16.87 -17.38 -7.92
C THR A 96 -18.15 -16.84 -8.58
N ASP A 97 -19.33 -17.05 -7.98
CA ASP A 97 -20.59 -16.54 -8.52
C ASP A 97 -20.79 -15.06 -8.20
N VAL A 98 -20.09 -14.54 -7.17
CA VAL A 98 -20.23 -13.17 -6.68
C VAL A 98 -18.92 -12.36 -6.72
N ALA A 99 -17.79 -13.00 -7.06
CA ALA A 99 -16.49 -12.35 -7.10
C ALA A 99 -15.54 -12.97 -8.13
N GLU A 100 -14.64 -12.16 -8.66
CA GLU A 100 -13.53 -12.58 -9.50
C GLU A 100 -12.27 -12.74 -8.65
N ILE A 101 -11.55 -13.86 -8.81
CA ILE A 101 -10.34 -14.17 -8.05
C ILE A 101 -9.16 -14.28 -9.00
N TYR A 102 -8.15 -13.42 -8.80
CA TYR A 102 -6.97 -13.38 -9.66
C TYR A 102 -5.72 -12.92 -8.91
N TYR A 103 -4.56 -13.21 -9.49
CA TYR A 103 -3.29 -12.64 -9.02
C TYR A 103 -3.12 -11.23 -9.56
N LYS A 104 -2.66 -10.35 -8.70
CA LYS A 104 -2.27 -8.99 -9.07
C LYS A 104 -0.96 -8.67 -8.39
N ASP A 105 -0.01 -8.15 -9.17
CA ASP A 105 1.19 -7.56 -8.58
C ASP A 105 0.80 -6.26 -7.88
N SER A 106 1.11 -6.19 -6.61
CA SER A 106 0.84 -5.01 -5.79
C SER A 106 2.15 -4.54 -5.17
N PRO A 107 2.41 -3.22 -5.13
CA PRO A 107 3.53 -2.70 -4.38
C PRO A 107 3.47 -3.18 -2.93
N ALA A 108 4.61 -3.59 -2.39
CA ALA A 108 4.72 -4.08 -1.01
C ALA A 108 4.31 -3.01 0.01
N SER A 109 4.51 -1.74 -0.34
CA SER A 109 4.06 -0.59 0.46
C SER A 109 3.60 0.56 -0.43
N ILE A 110 2.59 1.28 0.04
CA ILE A 110 2.09 2.50 -0.60
C ILE A 110 2.17 3.61 0.44
N SER A 111 3.05 4.58 0.20
CA SER A 111 3.21 5.74 1.08
C SER A 111 2.25 6.86 0.70
N LYS A 112 1.76 7.57 1.71
CA LYS A 112 0.97 8.80 1.55
C LYS A 112 1.55 9.89 2.42
N THR A 113 1.74 11.06 1.83
CA THR A 113 2.10 12.29 2.53
C THR A 113 1.04 13.33 2.23
N ASP A 114 0.51 13.99 3.26
CA ASP A 114 -0.56 15.00 3.16
C ASP A 114 -1.78 14.50 2.35
N LYS A 115 -2.19 13.24 2.57
CA LYS A 115 -3.31 12.56 1.88
C LYS A 115 -3.09 12.30 0.38
N ALA A 116 -1.93 12.61 -0.17
CA ALA A 116 -1.52 12.29 -1.54
C ALA A 116 -0.64 11.04 -1.58
N TYR A 117 -0.76 10.25 -2.63
CA TYR A 117 0.15 9.12 -2.86
C TYR A 117 1.54 9.65 -3.19
N GLU A 118 2.56 9.07 -2.56
CA GLU A 118 3.95 9.42 -2.75
C GLU A 118 4.73 8.23 -3.33
N ILE A 119 5.50 8.51 -4.37
CA ILE A 119 6.45 7.56 -4.96
C ILE A 119 7.83 8.19 -4.85
N THR A 120 8.75 7.50 -4.16
CA THR A 120 10.14 7.93 -4.06
C THR A 120 10.96 7.21 -5.12
N ILE A 121 11.71 8.00 -5.90
CA ILE A 121 12.68 7.49 -6.87
C ILE A 121 14.05 7.90 -6.37
N THR A 122 14.94 6.92 -6.19
CA THR A 122 16.35 7.12 -5.83
C THR A 122 17.23 6.70 -6.97
N ALA A 123 18.31 7.41 -7.19
CA ALA A 123 19.31 7.08 -8.20
C ALA A 123 20.69 7.57 -7.76
N ASP A 124 21.72 6.83 -8.15
CA ASP A 124 23.11 7.26 -8.04
C ASP A 124 23.51 8.00 -9.29
N TYR A 125 24.31 9.05 -9.18
CA TYR A 125 24.78 9.81 -10.32
C TYR A 125 26.25 10.23 -10.17
N THR A 126 26.91 10.38 -11.32
CA THR A 126 28.32 10.84 -11.37
C THR A 126 28.38 12.21 -12.08
N GLY A 127 28.82 13.25 -11.37
CA GLY A 127 28.99 14.62 -11.93
C GLY A 127 28.21 15.72 -11.20
N GLY A 128 28.60 16.97 -11.39
CA GLY A 128 28.09 18.09 -10.59
C GLY A 128 26.75 18.69 -10.99
N ASN A 129 26.29 18.50 -12.25
CA ASN A 129 25.08 19.15 -12.78
C ASN A 129 23.97 18.17 -13.20
N VAL A 130 24.12 16.89 -12.86
CA VAL A 130 23.20 15.83 -13.30
C VAL A 130 21.79 16.06 -12.75
N GLN A 131 21.66 16.52 -11.51
CA GLN A 131 20.37 16.79 -10.90
C GLN A 131 19.56 17.85 -11.66
N SER A 132 20.20 18.95 -12.05
CA SER A 132 19.53 20.01 -12.84
C SER A 132 19.12 19.52 -14.23
N ALA A 133 19.93 18.68 -14.86
CA ALA A 133 19.62 18.08 -16.15
C ALA A 133 18.44 17.10 -16.04
N ILE A 134 18.41 16.24 -15.02
CA ILE A 134 17.27 15.34 -14.77
C ILE A 134 16.01 16.14 -14.49
N ASP A 135 16.09 17.20 -13.71
CA ASP A 135 14.95 18.07 -13.42
C ASP A 135 14.36 18.69 -14.68
N SER A 136 15.22 19.23 -15.56
CA SER A 136 14.76 19.92 -16.77
C SER A 136 14.32 18.99 -17.90
N GLU A 137 15.01 17.88 -18.08
CA GLU A 137 14.82 16.99 -19.23
C GLU A 137 13.82 15.84 -18.95
N VAL A 138 13.75 15.40 -17.69
CA VAL A 138 12.95 14.22 -17.32
C VAL A 138 11.78 14.58 -16.39
N ILE A 139 12.03 15.31 -15.31
CA ILE A 139 11.00 15.54 -14.30
C ILE A 139 9.99 16.58 -14.76
N ASN A 140 10.45 17.80 -15.07
CA ASN A 140 9.55 18.91 -15.42
C ASN A 140 8.62 18.63 -16.60
N PRO A 141 9.07 18.00 -17.71
CA PRO A 141 8.19 17.70 -18.82
C PRO A 141 7.11 16.66 -18.51
N ASN A 142 7.36 15.80 -17.51
CA ASN A 142 6.45 14.72 -17.11
C ASN A 142 5.57 15.08 -15.90
N LEU A 143 5.76 16.24 -15.29
CA LEU A 143 4.86 16.76 -14.26
C LEU A 143 3.55 17.22 -14.90
N SER A 144 2.45 16.64 -14.50
CA SER A 144 1.10 17.06 -14.89
C SER A 144 0.43 17.77 -13.70
N GLY A 145 -0.71 18.42 -13.95
CA GLY A 145 -1.45 19.09 -12.88
C GLY A 145 -1.86 18.17 -11.71
N THR A 146 -1.85 16.86 -11.93
CA THR A 146 -2.17 15.83 -10.95
C THR A 146 -0.92 15.30 -10.23
N ILE A 147 0.27 15.36 -10.87
CA ILE A 147 1.53 14.88 -10.33
C ILE A 147 2.38 16.08 -9.93
N LYS A 148 2.70 16.18 -8.66
CA LYS A 148 3.56 17.24 -8.11
C LYS A 148 4.87 16.65 -7.64
N ARG A 149 5.94 17.43 -7.74
CA ARG A 149 7.21 17.07 -7.13
C ARG A 149 7.09 17.18 -5.61
N GLY A 150 7.36 16.08 -4.92
CA GLY A 150 7.54 16.07 -3.48
C GLY A 150 8.92 16.66 -3.13
N VAL A 151 8.99 17.48 -2.10
CA VAL A 151 10.27 17.92 -1.53
C VAL A 151 10.63 16.91 -0.44
N ASN A 152 11.82 16.31 -0.53
CA ASN A 152 12.32 15.44 0.53
C ASN A 152 12.23 16.17 1.87
N SER A 153 11.64 15.55 2.89
CA SER A 153 11.41 16.14 4.21
C SER A 153 12.72 16.69 4.84
N MET A 154 13.85 16.05 4.59
CA MET A 154 15.15 16.51 5.06
C MET A 154 15.59 17.83 4.38
N ASN A 155 15.39 17.98 3.07
CA ASN A 155 15.66 19.21 2.35
C ASN A 155 14.73 20.36 2.78
N ARG A 156 13.49 20.03 3.10
CA ARG A 156 12.50 21.00 3.59
C ARG A 156 12.86 21.50 4.98
N MET A 157 13.23 20.62 5.90
CA MET A 157 13.73 21.01 7.23
C MET A 157 14.99 21.86 7.14
N MET A 158 15.97 21.46 6.32
CA MET A 158 17.16 22.27 6.09
C MET A 158 16.85 23.67 5.55
N GLN A 159 15.94 23.79 4.57
CA GLN A 159 15.56 25.11 4.03
C GLN A 159 14.86 25.98 5.09
N GLU A 160 13.98 25.41 5.90
CA GLU A 160 13.29 26.11 6.98
C GLU A 160 14.27 26.54 8.07
N GLU A 161 15.22 25.70 8.47
CA GLU A 161 16.27 26.01 9.45
C GLU A 161 17.25 27.09 8.93
N PHE A 162 17.67 27.00 7.66
CA PHE A 162 18.51 28.04 7.06
C PHE A 162 17.77 29.37 6.95
N ALA A 163 16.49 29.38 6.60
CA ALA A 163 15.68 30.61 6.55
C ALA A 163 15.57 31.25 7.94
N ALA A 164 15.33 30.45 8.98
CA ALA A 164 15.29 30.93 10.36
C ALA A 164 16.65 31.47 10.81
N LEU A 165 17.75 30.81 10.46
CA LEU A 165 19.11 31.26 10.77
C LEU A 165 19.45 32.60 10.09
N TYR A 166 19.10 32.77 8.80
CA TYR A 166 19.29 34.03 8.07
C TYR A 166 18.46 35.17 8.69
N GLN A 167 17.25 34.93 9.13
CA GLN A 167 16.43 35.93 9.83
C GLN A 167 17.00 36.30 11.19
N ALA A 168 17.54 35.33 11.93
CA ALA A 168 18.19 35.60 13.21
C ALA A 168 19.46 36.43 13.04
N ILE A 169 20.31 36.11 12.03
CA ILE A 169 21.52 36.87 11.71
C ILE A 169 21.17 38.31 11.29
N ALA A 170 20.17 38.46 10.39
CA ALA A 170 19.74 39.80 9.96
C ALA A 170 19.19 40.63 11.13
N GLY A 171 18.43 40.02 12.04
CA GLY A 171 17.94 40.65 13.26
C GLY A 171 19.08 41.06 14.22
N ALA A 172 20.07 40.20 14.38
CA ALA A 172 21.23 40.50 15.21
C ALA A 172 22.07 41.66 14.64
N VAL A 173 22.29 41.67 13.32
CA VAL A 173 23.00 42.78 12.65
C VAL A 173 22.22 44.09 12.81
N PHE A 174 20.89 44.06 12.66
CA PHE A 174 20.05 45.25 12.83
C PHE A 174 20.04 45.79 14.28
N LEU A 175 20.21 44.93 15.27
CA LEU A 175 20.30 45.34 16.69
C LEU A 175 21.64 45.90 17.08
N VAL A 176 22.72 45.59 16.36
CA VAL A 176 24.11 46.04 16.67
C VAL A 176 24.42 47.35 15.96
N PHE A 177 23.73 47.72 14.91
CA PHE A 177 23.83 48.99 14.18
C PHE A 177 22.61 49.88 14.43
#